data_82956bb5419eb511f8bf19e10d5a8c62
#
_entry.id   82956bb5419eb511f8bf19e10d5a8c62
#
_cell.length_a   1.000
_cell.length_b   1.000
_cell.length_c   1.000
_cell.angle_alpha   90.00
_cell.angle_beta   90.00
_cell.angle_gamma   90.00
#
_symmetry.space_group_name_H-M   'P 1'
#
loop_
_entity.id
_entity.type
_entity.pdbx_description
1 polymer ?
#
loop_
_entity_poly.entity_id
_entity_poly.type
_entity_poly.pdbx_seq_one_letter_code
_entity_poly.pdbx_strand_id
1 'polypeptide(L)'
;MLLRSKKITFLIIGALLCISSIAQTPTPAHRPTSTPYTGDESIFDSPGRADRLQINRVMDILGIVPGKSVADIGAGSGFFTVLAARRVGGKGTVYAVDINPEAIEYIDARLEKEDLHNVKTILGKADDPLVPAPVDAALLLKTYHEVAQPIVLFRNLRNSLAKGAKVGVIDRNGNGTDHGVGRNVVVREMKEAGYRLVQQEDFVKDGMDYFLVFAAE
;
A
#
# COMPACT_ATOMS: atom_id res chain seq x y z
N MET A 1 26.01 65.68 -62.76
CA MET A 1 26.12 64.21 -62.73
C MET A 1 26.01 63.81 -61.26
N LEU A 2 24.80 63.48 -60.86
CA LEU A 2 24.40 63.23 -59.45
C LEU A 2 24.43 61.75 -59.16
N LEU A 3 25.32 61.29 -58.29
CA LEU A 3 25.33 59.91 -57.78
C LEU A 3 24.29 59.77 -56.65
N ARG A 4 23.30 58.93 -56.89
CA ARG A 4 22.32 58.52 -55.88
C ARG A 4 22.91 57.37 -55.02
N SER A 5 23.09 57.61 -53.71
CA SER A 5 23.45 56.64 -52.69
C SER A 5 22.22 55.85 -52.35
N LYS A 6 22.25 54.47 -52.52
CA LYS A 6 21.23 53.56 -52.05
C LYS A 6 21.57 53.19 -50.60
N LYS A 7 20.68 53.54 -49.67
CA LYS A 7 20.73 53.06 -48.28
C LYS A 7 20.13 51.62 -48.21
N ILE A 8 20.94 50.66 -47.84
CA ILE A 8 20.51 49.29 -47.56
C ILE A 8 20.11 49.24 -46.08
N THR A 9 18.83 49.04 -45.81
CA THR A 9 18.31 48.82 -44.45
C THR A 9 18.39 47.34 -44.11
N PHE A 10 19.25 46.97 -43.17
CA PHE A 10 19.27 45.59 -42.63
C PHE A 10 18.17 45.43 -41.60
N LEU A 11 17.23 44.55 -41.90
CA LEU A 11 16.17 44.14 -40.98
C LEU A 11 16.72 42.99 -40.12
N ILE A 12 17.03 43.24 -38.82
CA ILE A 12 17.44 42.19 -37.88
C ILE A 12 16.15 41.58 -37.34
N ILE A 13 15.82 40.36 -37.79
CA ILE A 13 14.76 39.56 -37.22
C ILE A 13 15.34 38.86 -35.98
N GLY A 14 14.98 39.36 -34.79
CA GLY A 14 15.30 38.73 -33.52
C GLY A 14 14.41 37.52 -33.29
N ALA A 15 14.95 36.32 -33.41
CA ALA A 15 14.25 35.10 -33.00
C ALA A 15 14.24 35.03 -31.47
N LEU A 16 13.04 35.18 -30.87
CA LEU A 16 12.81 34.99 -29.45
C LEU A 16 12.73 33.48 -29.17
N LEU A 17 13.83 32.90 -28.65
CA LEU A 17 13.83 31.52 -28.17
C LEU A 17 13.08 31.47 -26.83
N CYS A 18 11.82 31.01 -26.84
CA CYS A 18 11.13 30.63 -25.63
C CYS A 18 11.74 29.35 -25.08
N ILE A 19 12.61 29.48 -24.08
CA ILE A 19 13.08 28.33 -23.29
C ILE A 19 11.95 27.95 -22.33
N SER A 20 11.17 26.92 -22.70
CA SER A 20 10.20 26.29 -21.80
C SER A 20 10.98 25.57 -20.71
N SER A 21 11.09 26.18 -19.53
CA SER A 21 11.53 25.48 -18.32
C SER A 21 10.54 24.37 -18.01
N ILE A 22 10.92 23.14 -18.30
CA ILE A 22 10.22 21.96 -17.77
C ILE A 22 10.50 21.96 -16.27
N ALA A 23 9.51 22.39 -15.49
CA ALA A 23 9.56 22.25 -14.04
C ALA A 23 9.65 20.76 -13.73
N GLN A 24 10.82 20.31 -13.29
CA GLN A 24 10.98 18.97 -12.73
C GLN A 24 10.10 18.89 -11.49
N THR A 25 9.07 18.05 -11.53
CA THR A 25 8.34 17.67 -10.32
C THR A 25 9.35 17.09 -9.33
N PRO A 26 9.43 17.63 -8.10
CA PRO A 26 10.37 17.09 -7.12
C PRO A 26 10.01 15.62 -6.87
N THR A 27 11.00 14.74 -7.04
CA THR A 27 10.87 13.34 -6.64
C THR A 27 10.52 13.34 -5.16
N PRO A 28 9.46 12.65 -4.73
CA PRO A 28 9.12 12.57 -3.31
C PRO A 28 10.34 12.10 -2.53
N ALA A 29 10.71 12.84 -1.50
CA ALA A 29 11.80 12.41 -0.63
C ALA A 29 11.41 11.06 -0.01
N HIS A 30 12.12 9.99 -0.38
CA HIS A 30 11.92 8.67 0.21
C HIS A 30 12.26 8.76 1.70
N ARG A 31 11.28 8.43 2.55
CA ARG A 31 11.60 8.23 3.97
C ARG A 31 12.47 6.98 4.13
N PRO A 32 13.26 6.89 5.20
CA PRO A 32 13.93 5.64 5.56
C PRO A 32 12.88 4.51 5.72
N THR A 33 13.18 3.34 5.18
CA THR A 33 12.36 2.13 5.29
C THR A 33 13.19 0.97 5.78
N SER A 34 12.56 0.02 6.45
CA SER A 34 13.18 -1.26 6.73
C SER A 34 13.30 -2.08 5.44
N THR A 35 14.29 -2.94 5.39
CA THR A 35 14.41 -3.90 4.29
C THR A 35 13.29 -4.92 4.39
N PRO A 36 12.58 -5.23 3.30
CA PRO A 36 11.59 -6.29 3.29
C PRO A 36 12.18 -7.63 3.76
N TYR A 37 11.39 -8.36 4.54
CA TYR A 37 11.82 -9.64 5.07
C TYR A 37 11.91 -10.70 3.95
N THR A 38 12.97 -11.51 3.98
CA THR A 38 13.24 -12.57 2.99
C THR A 38 13.67 -13.88 3.65
N GLY A 39 13.29 -14.10 4.93
CA GLY A 39 13.65 -15.29 5.69
C GLY A 39 12.50 -16.30 5.77
N ASP A 40 12.53 -17.13 6.82
CA ASP A 40 11.49 -18.12 7.10
C ASP A 40 10.16 -17.44 7.48
N GLU A 41 9.17 -17.48 6.61
CA GLU A 41 7.85 -16.85 6.80
C GLU A 41 7.11 -17.40 8.03
N SER A 42 7.42 -18.61 8.50
CA SER A 42 6.76 -19.23 9.65
C SER A 42 6.92 -18.45 10.96
N ILE A 43 7.92 -17.56 11.05
CA ILE A 43 8.11 -16.69 12.22
C ILE A 43 6.92 -15.76 12.49
N PHE A 44 6.12 -15.50 11.46
CA PHE A 44 4.91 -14.67 11.55
C PHE A 44 3.69 -15.44 12.07
N ASP A 45 3.79 -16.74 12.31
CA ASP A 45 2.70 -17.61 12.77
C ASP A 45 2.78 -17.97 14.26
N SER A 46 3.31 -17.07 15.09
CA SER A 46 3.50 -17.34 16.51
C SER A 46 2.16 -17.68 17.22
N PRO A 47 2.16 -18.69 18.13
CA PRO A 47 0.96 -19.07 18.85
C PRO A 47 0.31 -17.90 19.60
N GLY A 48 -1.02 -17.78 19.51
CA GLY A 48 -1.79 -16.72 20.16
C GLY A 48 -1.68 -15.33 19.51
N ARG A 49 -1.03 -15.21 18.33
CA ARG A 49 -0.91 -13.95 17.61
C ARG A 49 -2.26 -13.31 17.29
N ALA A 50 -3.24 -14.14 16.86
CA ALA A 50 -4.59 -13.66 16.56
C ALA A 50 -5.28 -13.00 17.76
N ASP A 51 -5.09 -13.55 18.97
CA ASP A 51 -5.66 -13.02 20.20
C ASP A 51 -4.94 -11.73 20.63
N ARG A 52 -3.59 -11.71 20.56
CA ARG A 52 -2.81 -10.50 20.88
C ARG A 52 -3.13 -9.34 19.97
N LEU A 53 -3.39 -9.59 18.69
CA LEU A 53 -3.83 -8.60 17.71
C LEU A 53 -5.33 -8.29 17.81
N GLN A 54 -6.11 -9.10 18.54
CA GLN A 54 -7.57 -9.06 18.52
C GLN A 54 -8.11 -9.05 17.07
N ILE A 55 -7.60 -9.98 16.25
CA ILE A 55 -7.80 -9.93 14.78
C ILE A 55 -9.27 -9.98 14.37
N ASN A 56 -10.13 -10.62 15.15
CA ASN A 56 -11.58 -10.61 14.92
C ASN A 56 -12.15 -9.20 15.04
N ARG A 57 -11.73 -8.42 16.06
CA ARG A 57 -12.13 -7.03 16.23
C ARG A 57 -11.60 -6.13 15.10
N VAL A 58 -10.37 -6.38 14.64
CA VAL A 58 -9.80 -5.71 13.45
C VAL A 58 -10.69 -5.95 12.24
N MET A 59 -11.06 -7.22 11.98
CA MET A 59 -11.93 -7.57 10.86
C MET A 59 -13.34 -6.93 11.00
N ASP A 60 -13.90 -6.88 12.20
CA ASP A 60 -15.20 -6.22 12.45
C ASP A 60 -15.14 -4.72 12.13
N ILE A 61 -14.10 -4.03 12.58
CA ILE A 61 -13.88 -2.60 12.32
C ILE A 61 -13.72 -2.33 10.82
N LEU A 62 -13.01 -3.20 10.10
CA LEU A 62 -12.84 -3.10 8.65
C LEU A 62 -14.10 -3.50 7.86
N GLY A 63 -15.10 -4.09 8.52
CA GLY A 63 -16.31 -4.57 7.86
C GLY A 63 -16.10 -5.85 7.05
N ILE A 64 -15.12 -6.68 7.43
CA ILE A 64 -14.83 -7.96 6.82
C ILE A 64 -15.84 -9.00 7.36
N VAL A 65 -16.85 -9.30 6.55
CA VAL A 65 -17.94 -10.22 6.85
C VAL A 65 -18.13 -11.20 5.70
N PRO A 66 -18.92 -12.28 5.86
CA PRO A 66 -19.17 -13.26 4.80
C PRO A 66 -19.55 -12.62 3.46
N GLY A 67 -18.93 -13.08 2.38
CA GLY A 67 -19.19 -12.62 1.01
C GLY A 67 -18.38 -11.39 0.57
N LYS A 68 -17.56 -10.79 1.43
CA LYS A 68 -16.74 -9.63 1.11
C LYS A 68 -15.45 -9.99 0.39
N SER A 69 -14.92 -9.02 -0.39
CA SER A 69 -13.60 -9.11 -1.01
C SER A 69 -12.58 -8.31 -0.18
N VAL A 70 -11.43 -8.91 0.09
CA VAL A 70 -10.40 -8.35 0.99
C VAL A 70 -9.04 -8.42 0.31
N ALA A 71 -8.20 -7.38 0.48
CA ALA A 71 -6.79 -7.42 0.12
C ALA A 71 -5.92 -7.47 1.38
N ASP A 72 -5.00 -8.43 1.43
CA ASP A 72 -3.92 -8.55 2.41
C ASP A 72 -2.63 -8.09 1.72
N ILE A 73 -2.11 -6.92 2.07
CA ILE A 73 -0.98 -6.28 1.39
C ILE A 73 0.29 -6.47 2.22
N GLY A 74 1.28 -7.16 1.66
CA GLY A 74 2.43 -7.69 2.37
C GLY A 74 2.00 -8.88 3.22
N ALA A 75 1.47 -9.89 2.55
CA ALA A 75 0.80 -11.02 3.19
C ALA A 75 1.77 -11.95 3.95
N GLY A 76 3.08 -11.95 3.60
CA GLY A 76 4.12 -12.73 4.26
C GLY A 76 3.75 -14.22 4.37
N SER A 77 3.62 -14.72 5.60
CA SER A 77 3.21 -16.11 5.84
C SER A 77 1.74 -16.42 5.47
N GLY A 78 0.94 -15.43 5.06
CA GLY A 78 -0.50 -15.60 4.89
C GLY A 78 -1.28 -15.70 6.21
N PHE A 79 -0.70 -15.25 7.33
CA PHE A 79 -1.37 -15.30 8.62
C PHE A 79 -2.75 -14.62 8.59
N PHE A 80 -2.82 -13.38 8.14
CA PHE A 80 -4.10 -12.68 8.03
C PHE A 80 -4.93 -13.20 6.87
N THR A 81 -4.31 -13.55 5.76
CA THR A 81 -4.96 -14.15 4.57
C THR A 81 -5.88 -15.32 4.96
N VAL A 82 -5.35 -16.30 5.71
CA VAL A 82 -6.12 -17.48 6.14
C VAL A 82 -7.30 -17.11 7.03
N LEU A 83 -7.09 -16.22 7.99
CA LEU A 83 -8.16 -15.77 8.89
C LEU A 83 -9.25 -15.00 8.15
N ALA A 84 -8.87 -14.14 7.22
CA ALA A 84 -9.79 -13.40 6.36
C ALA A 84 -10.55 -14.34 5.42
N ALA A 85 -9.88 -15.34 4.81
CA ALA A 85 -10.49 -16.31 3.91
C ALA A 85 -11.58 -17.14 4.61
N ARG A 86 -11.31 -17.59 5.82
CA ARG A 86 -12.31 -18.28 6.66
C ARG A 86 -13.48 -17.37 7.03
N ARG A 87 -13.19 -16.10 7.35
CA ARG A 87 -14.20 -15.11 7.73
C ARG A 87 -15.14 -14.76 6.57
N VAL A 88 -14.61 -14.53 5.36
CA VAL A 88 -15.45 -14.17 4.20
C VAL A 88 -16.15 -15.37 3.58
N GLY A 89 -15.63 -16.59 3.80
CA GLY A 89 -16.20 -17.84 3.31
C GLY A 89 -16.23 -17.97 1.80
N GLY A 90 -16.79 -19.06 1.27
CA GLY A 90 -16.73 -19.41 -0.16
C GLY A 90 -17.42 -18.43 -1.12
N LYS A 91 -18.18 -17.46 -0.62
CA LYS A 91 -18.77 -16.38 -1.44
C LYS A 91 -17.93 -15.10 -1.47
N GLY A 92 -16.93 -14.99 -0.60
CA GLY A 92 -15.95 -13.89 -0.57
C GLY A 92 -14.66 -14.27 -1.27
N THR A 93 -13.78 -13.31 -1.45
CA THR A 93 -12.45 -13.53 -2.04
C THR A 93 -11.41 -12.77 -1.23
N VAL A 94 -10.26 -13.39 -0.99
CA VAL A 94 -9.08 -12.72 -0.43
C VAL A 94 -8.01 -12.65 -1.51
N TYR A 95 -7.42 -11.46 -1.68
CA TYR A 95 -6.25 -11.23 -2.51
C TYR A 95 -5.04 -11.10 -1.58
N ALA A 96 -4.20 -12.12 -1.56
CA ALA A 96 -2.95 -12.14 -0.80
C ALA A 96 -1.83 -11.58 -1.69
N VAL A 97 -1.37 -10.39 -1.36
CA VAL A 97 -0.39 -9.65 -2.16
C VAL A 97 0.94 -9.61 -1.43
N ASP A 98 2.00 -10.04 -2.08
CA ASP A 98 3.36 -9.85 -1.61
C ASP A 98 4.29 -9.51 -2.77
N ILE A 99 5.42 -8.84 -2.49
CA ILE A 99 6.46 -8.55 -3.49
C ILE A 99 7.54 -9.63 -3.53
N ASN A 100 7.58 -10.50 -2.50
CA ASN A 100 8.50 -11.62 -2.41
C ASN A 100 7.87 -12.88 -3.04
N PRO A 101 8.43 -13.42 -4.12
CA PRO A 101 7.91 -14.64 -4.74
C PRO A 101 7.96 -15.87 -3.81
N GLU A 102 8.93 -15.93 -2.88
CA GLU A 102 9.01 -17.02 -1.90
C GLU A 102 7.84 -16.98 -0.90
N ALA A 103 7.39 -15.77 -0.52
CA ALA A 103 6.19 -15.60 0.30
C ALA A 103 4.93 -16.07 -0.46
N ILE A 104 4.82 -15.78 -1.75
CA ILE A 104 3.73 -16.27 -2.60
C ILE A 104 3.70 -17.80 -2.63
N GLU A 105 4.84 -18.46 -2.87
CA GLU A 105 4.96 -19.92 -2.86
C GLU A 105 4.59 -20.50 -1.49
N TYR A 106 5.03 -19.87 -0.41
CA TYR A 106 4.69 -20.29 0.95
C TYR A 106 3.18 -20.20 1.22
N ILE A 107 2.54 -19.09 0.80
CA ILE A 107 1.08 -18.93 0.93
C ILE A 107 0.35 -19.99 0.12
N ASP A 108 0.73 -20.24 -1.14
CA ASP A 108 0.08 -21.23 -2.01
C ASP A 108 0.13 -22.62 -1.37
N ALA A 109 1.29 -23.07 -0.87
CA ALA A 109 1.43 -24.33 -0.16
C ALA A 109 0.58 -24.40 1.12
N ARG A 110 0.47 -23.27 1.84
CA ARG A 110 -0.39 -23.16 3.02
C ARG A 110 -1.87 -23.28 2.68
N LEU A 111 -2.32 -22.63 1.61
CA LEU A 111 -3.73 -22.67 1.17
C LEU A 111 -4.16 -24.09 0.78
N GLU A 112 -3.30 -24.84 0.09
CA GLU A 112 -3.54 -26.25 -0.22
C GLU A 112 -3.67 -27.09 1.05
N LYS A 113 -2.75 -26.92 2.01
CA LYS A 113 -2.78 -27.66 3.29
C LYS A 113 -4.02 -27.34 4.11
N GLU A 114 -4.53 -26.12 4.03
CA GLU A 114 -5.68 -25.64 4.82
C GLU A 114 -7.03 -25.76 4.07
N ASP A 115 -7.03 -26.32 2.85
CA ASP A 115 -8.20 -26.50 1.97
C ASP A 115 -8.97 -25.19 1.71
N LEU A 116 -8.23 -24.11 1.43
CA LEU A 116 -8.79 -22.78 1.20
C LEU A 116 -8.75 -22.43 -0.30
N HIS A 117 -9.93 -22.34 -0.92
CA HIS A 117 -10.08 -22.12 -2.36
C HIS A 117 -10.56 -20.71 -2.73
N ASN A 118 -10.79 -19.84 -1.76
CA ASN A 118 -11.31 -18.50 -1.94
C ASN A 118 -10.22 -17.41 -1.81
N VAL A 119 -8.97 -17.80 -1.98
CA VAL A 119 -7.80 -16.90 -1.98
C VAL A 119 -7.17 -16.87 -3.37
N LYS A 120 -6.66 -15.71 -3.74
CA LYS A 120 -5.83 -15.50 -4.93
C LYS A 120 -4.54 -14.82 -4.51
N THR A 121 -3.43 -15.46 -4.73
CA THR A 121 -2.09 -14.91 -4.51
C THR A 121 -1.69 -13.99 -5.67
N ILE A 122 -1.02 -12.90 -5.35
CA ILE A 122 -0.59 -11.90 -6.33
C ILE A 122 0.85 -11.49 -6.01
N LEU A 123 1.74 -11.71 -6.96
CA LEU A 123 3.06 -11.10 -6.93
C LEU A 123 2.91 -9.62 -7.31
N GLY A 124 2.85 -8.76 -6.29
CA GLY A 124 2.71 -7.33 -6.42
C GLY A 124 4.00 -6.64 -6.82
N LYS A 125 3.95 -5.31 -6.90
CA LYS A 125 5.12 -4.45 -7.08
C LYS A 125 5.29 -3.56 -5.86
N ALA A 126 6.49 -3.01 -5.68
CA ALA A 126 6.80 -2.13 -4.56
C ALA A 126 5.91 -0.86 -4.50
N ASP A 127 5.33 -0.47 -5.62
CA ASP A 127 4.50 0.71 -5.80
C ASP A 127 3.07 0.42 -6.30
N ASP A 128 2.76 -0.85 -6.58
CA ASP A 128 1.42 -1.25 -7.05
C ASP A 128 1.07 -2.67 -6.57
N PRO A 129 0.00 -2.84 -5.77
CA PRO A 129 -0.41 -4.14 -5.30
C PRO A 129 -1.06 -5.02 -6.37
N LEU A 130 -1.36 -4.48 -7.56
CA LEU A 130 -1.95 -5.18 -8.71
C LEU A 130 -3.27 -5.91 -8.41
N VAL A 131 -4.04 -5.46 -7.43
CA VAL A 131 -5.32 -6.06 -7.07
C VAL A 131 -6.31 -5.91 -8.24
N PRO A 132 -6.82 -7.02 -8.83
CA PRO A 132 -7.48 -6.99 -10.13
C PRO A 132 -8.97 -6.61 -10.09
N ALA A 133 -9.56 -6.53 -8.91
CA ALA A 133 -10.99 -6.30 -8.75
C ALA A 133 -11.26 -5.42 -7.52
N PRO A 134 -12.42 -4.75 -7.45
CA PRO A 134 -12.78 -3.98 -6.28
C PRO A 134 -12.81 -4.82 -5.01
N VAL A 135 -12.17 -4.32 -3.94
CA VAL A 135 -12.18 -4.92 -2.61
C VAL A 135 -12.92 -4.02 -1.62
N ASP A 136 -13.61 -4.66 -0.68
CA ASP A 136 -14.39 -3.98 0.37
C ASP A 136 -13.50 -3.54 1.54
N ALA A 137 -12.36 -4.20 1.72
CA ALA A 137 -11.38 -3.85 2.73
C ALA A 137 -9.96 -4.22 2.27
N ALA A 138 -8.97 -3.49 2.77
CA ALA A 138 -7.56 -3.86 2.67
C ALA A 138 -6.90 -3.75 4.06
N LEU A 139 -5.90 -4.59 4.32
CA LEU A 139 -5.09 -4.51 5.53
C LEU A 139 -3.60 -4.59 5.16
N LEU A 140 -2.79 -3.74 5.81
CA LEU A 140 -1.35 -3.89 5.93
C LEU A 140 -1.06 -4.21 7.40
N LEU A 141 -0.57 -5.40 7.67
CA LEU A 141 -0.23 -5.87 9.01
C LEU A 141 1.26 -6.02 9.17
N LYS A 142 1.90 -5.08 9.89
CA LYS A 142 3.36 -5.06 10.11
C LYS A 142 4.17 -5.00 8.79
N THR A 143 3.69 -4.19 7.84
CA THR A 143 4.28 -4.08 6.49
C THR A 143 4.55 -2.63 6.10
N TYR A 144 3.78 -1.67 6.61
CA TYR A 144 3.85 -0.28 6.14
C TYR A 144 5.25 0.32 6.28
N HIS A 145 6.01 -0.04 7.30
CA HIS A 145 7.38 0.44 7.53
C HIS A 145 8.38 -0.03 6.45
N GLU A 146 8.06 -1.05 5.66
CA GLU A 146 8.87 -1.55 4.54
C GLU A 146 8.50 -0.90 3.21
N VAL A 147 7.33 -0.24 3.11
CA VAL A 147 6.87 0.37 1.86
C VAL A 147 7.69 1.61 1.54
N ALA A 148 8.49 1.56 0.48
CA ALA A 148 9.38 2.65 0.07
C ALA A 148 8.62 3.81 -0.61
N GLN A 149 7.52 3.53 -1.30
CA GLN A 149 6.72 4.51 -2.04
C GLN A 149 5.24 4.48 -1.63
N PRO A 150 4.91 4.76 -0.34
CA PRO A 150 3.57 4.55 0.17
C PRO A 150 2.52 5.40 -0.55
N ILE A 151 2.84 6.63 -0.90
CA ILE A 151 1.90 7.51 -1.60
C ILE A 151 1.51 6.93 -2.96
N VAL A 152 2.47 6.39 -3.70
CA VAL A 152 2.21 5.78 -5.03
C VAL A 152 1.44 4.47 -4.86
N LEU A 153 1.88 3.59 -3.95
CA LEU A 153 1.20 2.33 -3.65
C LEU A 153 -0.29 2.55 -3.33
N PHE A 154 -0.58 3.51 -2.43
CA PHE A 154 -1.96 3.75 -2.02
C PHE A 154 -2.80 4.46 -3.08
N ARG A 155 -2.21 5.31 -3.93
CA ARG A 155 -2.90 5.84 -5.11
C ARG A 155 -3.29 4.73 -6.08
N ASN A 156 -2.42 3.74 -6.29
CA ASN A 156 -2.71 2.58 -7.13
C ASN A 156 -3.76 1.67 -6.48
N LEU A 157 -3.62 1.35 -5.19
CA LEU A 157 -4.62 0.57 -4.44
C LEU A 157 -6.02 1.20 -4.51
N ARG A 158 -6.11 2.54 -4.49
CA ARG A 158 -7.38 3.26 -4.55
C ARG A 158 -8.24 2.88 -5.76
N ASN A 159 -7.60 2.56 -6.90
CA ASN A 159 -8.30 2.14 -8.11
C ASN A 159 -9.01 0.80 -7.96
N SER A 160 -8.59 0.01 -6.97
CA SER A 160 -9.15 -1.31 -6.66
C SER A 160 -10.01 -1.31 -5.38
N LEU A 161 -10.41 -0.15 -4.86
CA LEU A 161 -11.29 -0.07 -3.71
C LEU A 161 -12.76 0.05 -4.13
N ALA A 162 -13.63 -0.74 -3.54
CA ALA A 162 -15.06 -0.57 -3.65
C ALA A 162 -15.52 0.73 -2.96
N LYS A 163 -16.68 1.26 -3.35
CA LYS A 163 -17.25 2.43 -2.66
C LYS A 163 -17.47 2.15 -1.18
N GLY A 164 -16.89 2.97 -0.33
CA GLY A 164 -16.98 2.81 1.13
C GLY A 164 -16.01 1.80 1.72
N ALA A 165 -15.07 1.28 0.92
CA ALA A 165 -14.03 0.39 1.40
C ALA A 165 -13.19 1.05 2.50
N LYS A 166 -12.71 0.23 3.43
CA LYS A 166 -11.79 0.66 4.49
C LYS A 166 -10.41 0.06 4.28
N VAL A 167 -9.39 0.87 4.58
CA VAL A 167 -7.99 0.43 4.54
C VAL A 167 -7.43 0.50 5.96
N GLY A 168 -6.98 -0.65 6.48
CA GLY A 168 -6.35 -0.78 7.78
C GLY A 168 -4.83 -0.77 7.67
N VAL A 169 -4.17 -0.10 8.61
CA VAL A 169 -2.72 -0.18 8.82
C VAL A 169 -2.46 -0.50 10.28
N ILE A 170 -1.84 -1.66 10.53
CA ILE A 170 -1.36 -2.07 11.85
C ILE A 170 0.16 -2.08 11.80
N ASP A 171 0.79 -1.26 12.64
CA ASP A 171 2.24 -1.19 12.72
C ASP A 171 2.69 -0.71 14.10
N ARG A 172 4.00 -0.61 14.30
CA ARG A 172 4.60 -0.03 15.50
C ARG A 172 5.20 1.33 15.22
N ASN A 173 5.29 2.17 16.25
CA ASN A 173 6.04 3.41 16.15
C ASN A 173 7.54 3.12 15.97
N GLY A 174 8.17 3.91 15.12
CA GLY A 174 9.59 3.78 14.81
C GLY A 174 10.06 4.88 13.88
N ASN A 175 11.31 4.79 13.46
CA ASN A 175 11.98 5.78 12.60
C ASN A 175 12.03 5.37 11.11
N GLY A 176 11.49 4.21 10.75
CA GLY A 176 11.49 3.65 9.41
C GLY A 176 12.54 2.57 9.18
N THR A 177 13.65 2.55 9.92
CA THR A 177 14.72 1.55 9.75
C THR A 177 14.77 0.49 10.85
N ASP A 178 13.92 0.62 11.85
CA ASP A 178 13.84 -0.23 13.04
C ASP A 178 12.60 -1.14 13.05
N HIS A 179 12.09 -1.49 11.86
CA HIS A 179 10.84 -2.25 11.66
C HIS A 179 9.61 -1.58 12.28
N GLY A 180 9.57 -0.25 12.20
CA GLY A 180 8.44 0.55 12.64
C GLY A 180 8.41 1.92 11.98
N VAL A 181 7.24 2.55 11.96
CA VAL A 181 7.03 3.90 11.41
C VAL A 181 6.08 4.69 12.30
N GLY A 182 6.40 5.94 12.56
CA GLY A 182 5.57 6.78 13.42
C GLY A 182 4.15 6.99 12.84
N ARG A 183 3.11 6.78 13.66
CA ARG A 183 1.70 6.92 13.23
C ARG A 183 1.40 8.23 12.50
N ASN A 184 2.01 9.35 12.92
CA ASN A 184 1.81 10.65 12.28
C ASN A 184 2.38 10.70 10.85
N VAL A 185 3.43 9.92 10.58
CA VAL A 185 4.01 9.76 9.24
C VAL A 185 3.01 9.04 8.35
N VAL A 186 2.47 7.91 8.83
CA VAL A 186 1.43 7.14 8.11
C VAL A 186 0.23 8.00 7.78
N VAL A 187 -0.31 8.74 8.76
CA VAL A 187 -1.48 9.62 8.55
C VAL A 187 -1.20 10.69 7.49
N ARG A 188 -0.01 11.30 7.51
CA ARG A 188 0.37 12.32 6.53
C ARG A 188 0.49 11.72 5.12
N GLU A 189 1.19 10.58 4.98
CA GLU A 189 1.40 9.91 3.69
C GLU A 189 0.08 9.40 3.09
N MET A 190 -0.79 8.82 3.92
CA MET A 190 -2.13 8.40 3.52
C MET A 190 -3.00 9.57 3.06
N LYS A 191 -2.95 10.70 3.77
CA LYS A 191 -3.65 11.92 3.34
C LYS A 191 -3.14 12.41 1.99
N GLU A 192 -1.84 12.40 1.77
CA GLU A 192 -1.24 12.79 0.48
C GLU A 192 -1.62 11.81 -0.65
N ALA A 193 -1.85 10.55 -0.32
CA ALA A 193 -2.37 9.55 -1.26
C ALA A 193 -3.88 9.69 -1.55
N GLY A 194 -4.60 10.59 -0.88
CA GLY A 194 -6.04 10.83 -1.06
C GLY A 194 -6.93 9.98 -0.16
N TYR A 195 -6.46 9.74 1.08
CA TYR A 195 -7.23 9.04 2.10
C TYR A 195 -7.42 9.92 3.32
N ARG A 196 -8.55 9.76 4.01
CA ARG A 196 -8.79 10.37 5.31
C ARG A 196 -8.77 9.33 6.42
N LEU A 197 -8.16 9.66 7.55
CA LEU A 197 -8.24 8.85 8.77
C LEU A 197 -9.68 8.87 9.29
N VAL A 198 -10.27 7.70 9.51
CA VAL A 198 -11.65 7.56 10.01
C VAL A 198 -11.71 6.96 11.41
N GLN A 199 -10.69 6.20 11.82
CA GLN A 199 -10.62 5.59 13.15
C GLN A 199 -9.16 5.32 13.53
N GLN A 200 -8.86 5.41 14.83
CA GLN A 200 -7.56 5.04 15.40
C GLN A 200 -7.79 4.23 16.65
N GLU A 201 -7.04 3.12 16.79
CA GLU A 201 -7.12 2.20 17.91
C GLU A 201 -5.72 1.85 18.43
N ASP A 202 -5.64 1.44 19.69
CA ASP A 202 -4.39 1.04 20.36
C ASP A 202 -4.48 -0.34 21.04
N PHE A 203 -5.57 -1.07 20.81
CA PHE A 203 -5.79 -2.39 21.42
C PHE A 203 -4.91 -3.49 20.83
N VAL A 204 -4.39 -3.32 19.61
CA VAL A 204 -3.49 -4.27 18.95
C VAL A 204 -2.17 -4.39 19.74
N LYS A 205 -1.76 -5.63 20.01
CA LYS A 205 -0.50 -5.95 20.68
C LYS A 205 0.39 -6.75 19.71
N ASP A 206 1.18 -7.68 20.16
CA ASP A 206 2.11 -8.45 19.32
C ASP A 206 3.27 -7.62 18.78
N GLY A 207 3.73 -6.64 19.59
CA GLY A 207 4.75 -5.68 19.20
C GLY A 207 4.24 -4.55 18.30
N MET A 208 2.91 -4.41 18.15
CA MET A 208 2.26 -3.32 17.43
C MET A 208 1.79 -2.23 18.40
N ASP A 209 1.76 -0.98 17.95
CA ASP A 209 1.40 0.17 18.76
C ASP A 209 0.10 0.83 18.34
N TYR A 210 -0.31 0.65 17.10
CA TYR A 210 -1.51 1.30 16.58
C TYR A 210 -2.20 0.48 15.48
N PHE A 211 -3.50 0.70 15.38
CA PHE A 211 -4.33 0.34 14.26
C PHE A 211 -5.03 1.58 13.72
N LEU A 212 -4.69 1.98 12.51
CA LEU A 212 -5.26 3.13 11.81
C LEU A 212 -6.19 2.65 10.72
N VAL A 213 -7.36 3.27 10.61
CA VAL A 213 -8.36 2.95 9.58
C VAL A 213 -8.60 4.18 8.71
N PHE A 214 -8.51 3.99 7.42
CA PHE A 214 -8.68 5.04 6.42
C PHE A 214 -9.83 4.72 5.46
N ALA A 215 -10.39 5.77 4.89
CA ALA A 215 -11.30 5.70 3.74
C ALA A 215 -10.75 6.57 2.61
N ALA A 216 -10.93 6.14 1.35
CA ALA A 216 -10.60 6.97 0.19
C ALA A 216 -11.51 8.21 0.12
N GLU A 217 -10.96 9.35 -0.31
CA GLU A 217 -11.67 10.61 -0.55
C GLU A 217 -12.17 10.71 -1.99
#